data_e605176a60347de5dea5e83634d9a3b5
#
_entry.id   e605176a60347de5dea5e83634d9a3b5
#
_cell.length_a   1.000
_cell.length_b   1.000
_cell.length_c   1.000
_cell.angle_alpha   90.00
_cell.angle_beta   90.00
_cell.angle_gamma   90.00
#
_symmetry.space_group_name_H-M   'P 1'
#
loop_
_entity.id
_entity.type
_entity.pdbx_description
1 polymer ?
#
loop_
_entity_poly.entity_id
_entity_poly.type
_entity_poly.pdbx_seq_one_letter_code
_entity_poly.pdbx_strand_id
1 'polypeptide(L)'
;MATDTSKFIPADKLNLEQQPIDMKAPILLRPLGDDPADKRNWVLKAIERTGQPLDTALETWAFGFALETDLMWNSTVEFKGKEEALRHQEEVWRRIPEKYKDAARKVFTWSSETPPYGLRLEIGAEEIASRLGMSKEDALVLWNRGFTGHDHQMWRVWEDFYGAREGLIMYSRVWEGFALGFLDVIKAAVGMEEFKTTDDLARLNRAYWEAIGCEVEDVEQTEDRLVAIIKTCPYFDNMVDMYGKEAASEMMKKTIGPTSANYYQALMKALGLWETFFVTQDQFRSLGDSVCRMVYVRRSALPQDTGVESS
;
A
#
# COMPACT_ATOMS: atom_id res chain seq x y z
N MET A 1 -2.24 -17.46 0.13
CA MET A 1 -1.69 -17.79 1.46
C MET A 1 -2.51 -17.04 2.50
N ALA A 2 -2.92 -17.64 3.61
CA ALA A 2 -3.52 -16.87 4.69
C ALA A 2 -2.43 -16.03 5.35
N THR A 3 -2.68 -14.74 5.52
CA THR A 3 -1.75 -13.84 6.21
C THR A 3 -1.59 -14.31 7.66
N ASP A 4 -0.35 -14.52 8.11
CA ASP A 4 -0.06 -14.90 9.50
C ASP A 4 -0.33 -13.71 10.43
N THR A 5 -1.53 -13.68 11.01
CA THR A 5 -1.97 -12.59 11.88
C THR A 5 -1.25 -12.56 13.23
N SER A 6 -0.46 -13.59 13.58
CA SER A 6 0.34 -13.60 14.81
C SER A 6 1.42 -12.52 14.86
N LYS A 7 1.81 -11.99 13.70
CA LYS A 7 2.79 -10.92 13.52
C LYS A 7 2.18 -9.52 13.58
N PHE A 8 0.87 -9.41 13.65
CA PHE A 8 0.22 -8.09 13.68
C PHE A 8 0.43 -7.38 15.02
N ILE A 9 0.44 -6.07 14.97
CA ILE A 9 0.45 -5.23 16.17
C ILE A 9 -0.85 -5.46 16.92
N PRO A 10 -0.86 -5.73 18.25
CA PRO A 10 -2.09 -5.79 19.03
C PRO A 10 -2.96 -4.56 18.78
N ALA A 11 -4.27 -4.74 18.68
CA ALA A 11 -5.21 -3.69 18.28
C ALA A 11 -5.17 -2.46 19.22
N ASP A 12 -4.94 -2.69 20.50
CA ASP A 12 -4.79 -1.66 21.54
C ASP A 12 -3.45 -0.92 21.48
N LYS A 13 -2.51 -1.38 20.64
CA LYS A 13 -1.17 -0.81 20.45
C LYS A 13 -0.97 -0.18 19.07
N LEU A 14 -2.02 -0.12 18.25
CA LEU A 14 -1.96 0.59 16.99
C LEU A 14 -1.74 2.08 17.24
N ASN A 15 -0.75 2.65 16.54
CA ASN A 15 -0.53 4.09 16.57
C ASN A 15 -1.59 4.77 15.68
N LEU A 16 -2.57 5.39 16.33
CA LEU A 16 -3.65 6.11 15.64
C LEU A 16 -3.49 7.64 15.76
N GLU A 17 -2.42 8.10 16.40
CA GLU A 17 -2.15 9.54 16.48
C GLU A 17 -1.73 10.03 15.09
N GLN A 18 -2.54 10.94 14.57
CA GLN A 18 -2.11 11.72 13.42
C GLN A 18 -0.99 12.65 13.89
N GLN A 19 0.20 12.45 13.36
CA GLN A 19 1.18 13.52 13.45
C GLN A 19 0.54 14.76 12.80
N PRO A 20 0.59 15.95 13.42
CA PRO A 20 0.03 17.17 12.85
C PRO A 20 0.74 17.42 11.52
N ILE A 21 0.03 17.11 10.44
CA ILE A 21 0.55 17.27 9.09
C ILE A 21 0.11 18.62 8.62
N ASP A 22 1.03 19.57 8.72
CA ASP A 22 0.86 20.90 8.17
C ASP A 22 0.89 20.79 6.63
N MET A 23 -0.21 21.15 5.99
CA MET A 23 -0.34 21.16 4.53
C MET A 23 0.52 22.28 3.95
N LYS A 24 1.80 22.03 3.75
CA LYS A 24 2.80 23.02 3.38
C LYS A 24 2.70 23.56 1.96
N ALA A 25 2.00 22.89 1.05
CA ALA A 25 1.86 23.33 -0.35
C ALA A 25 0.66 22.69 -1.04
N PRO A 26 0.16 23.28 -2.15
CA PRO A 26 -0.74 22.56 -3.02
C PRO A 26 -0.04 21.27 -3.49
N ILE A 27 -0.76 20.14 -3.49
CA ILE A 27 -0.24 18.88 -4.01
C ILE A 27 0.29 19.15 -5.41
N LEU A 28 1.60 19.05 -5.56
CA LEU A 28 2.24 19.09 -6.86
C LEU A 28 1.93 17.75 -7.52
N LEU A 29 0.77 17.69 -8.18
CA LEU A 29 0.55 16.65 -9.15
C LEU A 29 1.67 16.81 -10.18
N ARG A 30 2.48 15.76 -10.36
CA ARG A 30 3.17 15.67 -11.65
C ARG A 30 2.07 15.74 -12.70
N PRO A 31 2.16 16.62 -13.69
CA PRO A 31 1.29 16.55 -14.82
C PRO A 31 1.40 15.12 -15.35
N LEU A 32 0.32 14.36 -15.25
CA LEU A 32 0.11 13.22 -16.11
C LEU A 32 0.27 13.85 -17.48
N GLY A 33 1.32 13.55 -18.21
CA GLY A 33 1.74 14.27 -19.42
C GLY A 33 0.65 15.10 -20.10
N ASP A 34 0.94 16.12 -20.77
CA ASP A 34 -0.01 17.11 -21.32
C ASP A 34 -1.13 16.50 -22.19
N ASP A 35 -1.04 15.19 -22.53
CA ASP A 35 -2.04 14.47 -23.31
C ASP A 35 -2.96 13.63 -22.41
N PRO A 36 -4.29 13.87 -22.44
CA PRO A 36 -5.29 13.03 -21.76
C PRO A 36 -5.22 11.54 -22.13
N ALA A 37 -4.69 11.18 -23.30
CA ALA A 37 -4.43 9.80 -23.70
C ALA A 37 -3.32 9.14 -22.86
N ASP A 38 -2.40 9.92 -22.31
CA ASP A 38 -1.32 9.45 -21.46
C ASP A 38 -1.78 8.98 -20.08
N LYS A 39 -2.97 9.36 -19.65
CA LYS A 39 -3.52 8.94 -18.36
C LYS A 39 -3.68 7.43 -18.24
N ARG A 40 -4.00 6.74 -19.36
CA ARG A 40 -4.08 5.28 -19.38
C ARG A 40 -2.74 4.59 -19.15
N ASN A 41 -1.67 5.24 -19.55
CA ASN A 41 -0.32 4.68 -19.60
C ASN A 41 0.55 5.12 -18.42
N TRP A 42 -0.05 5.75 -17.43
CA TRP A 42 0.68 6.28 -16.27
C TRP A 42 1.48 5.20 -15.52
N VAL A 43 0.86 4.06 -15.18
CA VAL A 43 1.55 2.95 -14.52
C VAL A 43 2.59 2.31 -15.44
N LEU A 44 2.35 2.26 -16.75
CA LEU A 44 3.32 1.77 -17.74
C LEU A 44 4.58 2.65 -17.78
N LYS A 45 4.42 3.97 -17.77
CA LYS A 45 5.56 4.89 -17.66
C LYS A 45 6.31 4.73 -16.35
N ALA A 46 5.61 4.44 -15.26
CA ALA A 46 6.24 4.21 -13.97
C ALA A 46 7.11 2.95 -13.98
N ILE A 47 6.62 1.83 -14.50
CA ILE A 47 7.42 0.60 -14.59
C ILE A 47 8.57 0.71 -15.60
N GLU A 48 8.39 1.46 -16.70
CA GLU A 48 9.46 1.72 -17.64
C GLU A 48 10.64 2.46 -16.96
N ARG A 49 10.36 3.41 -16.09
CA ARG A 49 11.39 4.15 -15.35
C ARG A 49 12.12 3.30 -14.31
N THR A 50 11.42 2.37 -13.67
CA THR A 50 12.01 1.47 -12.66
C THR A 50 12.70 0.26 -13.31
N GLY A 51 12.43 -0.01 -14.60
CA GLY A 51 12.92 -1.19 -15.29
C GLY A 51 12.24 -2.49 -14.85
N GLN A 52 11.12 -2.40 -14.14
CA GLN A 52 10.37 -3.57 -13.71
C GLN A 52 9.78 -4.31 -14.91
N PRO A 53 9.92 -5.66 -15.01
CA PRO A 53 9.28 -6.44 -16.06
C PRO A 53 7.75 -6.29 -16.02
N LEU A 54 7.13 -6.14 -17.19
CA LEU A 54 5.68 -5.97 -17.32
C LEU A 54 4.90 -7.12 -16.66
N ASP A 55 5.35 -8.36 -16.84
CA ASP A 55 4.71 -9.54 -16.25
C ASP A 55 4.71 -9.47 -14.71
N THR A 56 5.86 -9.14 -14.13
CA THR A 56 5.99 -8.96 -12.68
C THR A 56 5.10 -7.84 -12.16
N ALA A 57 5.04 -6.71 -12.86
CA ALA A 57 4.17 -5.59 -12.48
C ALA A 57 2.69 -5.97 -12.53
N LEU A 58 2.26 -6.67 -13.59
CA LEU A 58 0.88 -7.14 -13.74
C LEU A 58 0.49 -8.10 -12.62
N GLU A 59 1.34 -9.09 -12.33
CA GLU A 59 1.10 -10.04 -11.24
C GLU A 59 1.07 -9.34 -9.88
N THR A 60 1.98 -8.39 -9.64
CA THR A 60 2.03 -7.62 -8.39
C THR A 60 0.73 -6.85 -8.14
N TRP A 61 0.21 -6.13 -9.14
CA TRP A 61 -1.02 -5.36 -8.99
C TRP A 61 -2.28 -6.23 -8.91
N ALA A 62 -2.34 -7.32 -9.66
CA ALA A 62 -3.44 -8.30 -9.54
C ALA A 62 -3.42 -8.98 -8.16
N PHE A 63 -2.25 -9.43 -7.70
CA PHE A 63 -2.08 -10.00 -6.36
C PHE A 63 -2.42 -8.98 -5.27
N GLY A 64 -2.00 -7.72 -5.42
CA GLY A 64 -2.32 -6.64 -4.50
C GLY A 64 -3.83 -6.45 -4.33
N PHE A 65 -4.60 -6.47 -5.43
CA PHE A 65 -6.05 -6.39 -5.38
C PHE A 65 -6.69 -7.56 -4.60
N ALA A 66 -6.23 -8.78 -4.83
CA ALA A 66 -6.71 -9.96 -4.11
C ALA A 66 -6.36 -9.89 -2.61
N LEU A 67 -5.10 -9.56 -2.31
CA LEU A 67 -4.62 -9.41 -0.94
C LEU A 67 -5.39 -8.34 -0.18
N GLU A 68 -5.62 -7.17 -0.79
CA GLU A 68 -6.38 -6.09 -0.17
C GLU A 68 -7.80 -6.52 0.20
N THR A 69 -8.49 -7.21 -0.71
CA THR A 69 -9.84 -7.71 -0.47
C THR A 69 -9.88 -8.66 0.73
N ASP A 70 -8.88 -9.54 0.87
CA ASP A 70 -8.77 -10.46 2.00
C ASP A 70 -8.39 -9.74 3.30
N LEU A 71 -7.48 -8.78 3.24
CA LEU A 71 -7.08 -7.99 4.41
C LEU A 71 -8.25 -7.14 4.92
N MET A 72 -9.04 -6.55 4.03
CA MET A 72 -10.26 -5.84 4.37
C MET A 72 -11.25 -6.75 5.08
N TRP A 73 -11.52 -7.93 4.52
CA TRP A 73 -12.38 -8.94 5.15
C TRP A 73 -11.90 -9.30 6.54
N ASN A 74 -10.63 -9.72 6.67
CA ASN A 74 -10.05 -10.18 7.93
C ASN A 74 -10.03 -9.06 8.98
N SER A 75 -9.67 -7.84 8.59
CA SER A 75 -9.69 -6.68 9.48
C SER A 75 -11.10 -6.38 9.99
N THR A 76 -12.10 -6.40 9.11
CA THR A 76 -13.49 -6.15 9.55
C THR A 76 -13.99 -7.29 10.45
N VAL A 77 -13.65 -8.54 10.16
CA VAL A 77 -13.99 -9.68 11.03
C VAL A 77 -13.36 -9.53 12.42
N GLU A 78 -12.08 -9.15 12.49
CA GLU A 78 -11.35 -8.95 13.75
C GLU A 78 -12.03 -7.91 14.66
N PHE A 79 -12.40 -6.76 14.11
CA PHE A 79 -12.89 -5.62 14.90
C PHE A 79 -14.41 -5.54 15.03
N LYS A 80 -15.15 -6.11 14.11
CA LYS A 80 -16.63 -5.97 14.03
C LYS A 80 -17.38 -7.30 13.96
N GLY A 81 -16.68 -8.39 13.74
CA GLY A 81 -17.28 -9.71 13.56
C GLY A 81 -17.75 -9.99 12.13
N LYS A 82 -18.08 -11.26 11.90
CA LYS A 82 -18.36 -11.79 10.57
C LYS A 82 -19.58 -11.16 9.89
N GLU A 83 -20.64 -10.89 10.63
CA GLU A 83 -21.88 -10.31 10.10
C GLU A 83 -21.63 -8.92 9.52
N GLU A 84 -20.92 -8.08 10.26
CA GLU A 84 -20.53 -6.75 9.80
C GLU A 84 -19.54 -6.81 8.64
N ALA A 85 -18.63 -7.79 8.63
CA ALA A 85 -17.72 -8.01 7.52
C ALA A 85 -18.46 -8.37 6.22
N LEU A 86 -19.50 -9.20 6.30
CA LEU A 86 -20.36 -9.51 5.15
C LEU A 86 -21.02 -8.25 4.60
N ARG A 87 -21.64 -7.47 5.49
CA ARG A 87 -22.30 -6.21 5.12
C ARG A 87 -21.35 -5.18 4.49
N HIS A 88 -20.18 -5.04 5.09
CA HIS A 88 -19.15 -4.12 4.58
C HIS A 88 -18.63 -4.56 3.21
N GLN A 89 -18.29 -5.84 3.08
CA GLN A 89 -17.80 -6.41 1.83
C GLN A 89 -18.81 -6.25 0.69
N GLU A 90 -20.09 -6.52 0.96
CA GLU A 90 -21.17 -6.34 0.00
C GLU A 90 -21.27 -4.88 -0.47
N GLU A 91 -21.20 -3.93 0.46
CA GLU A 91 -21.29 -2.50 0.15
C GLU A 91 -20.08 -2.00 -0.64
N VAL A 92 -18.86 -2.38 -0.25
CA VAL A 92 -17.64 -2.05 -1.02
C VAL A 92 -17.77 -2.59 -2.44
N TRP A 93 -18.15 -3.88 -2.56
CA TRP A 93 -18.31 -4.51 -3.87
C TRP A 93 -19.40 -3.87 -4.71
N ARG A 94 -20.48 -3.42 -4.09
CA ARG A 94 -21.55 -2.67 -4.78
C ARG A 94 -21.04 -1.35 -5.38
N ARG A 95 -20.11 -0.67 -4.70
CA ARG A 95 -19.55 0.63 -5.14
C ARG A 95 -18.47 0.50 -6.21
N ILE A 96 -17.86 -0.66 -6.36
CA ILE A 96 -16.84 -0.89 -7.37
C ILE A 96 -17.46 -0.98 -8.76
N PRO A 97 -16.89 -0.31 -9.78
CA PRO A 97 -17.35 -0.41 -11.15
C PRO A 97 -17.37 -1.83 -11.70
N GLU A 98 -18.40 -2.21 -12.47
CA GLU A 98 -18.65 -3.58 -12.95
C GLU A 98 -17.45 -4.16 -13.71
N LYS A 99 -16.72 -3.35 -14.47
CA LYS A 99 -15.55 -3.82 -15.22
C LYS A 99 -14.47 -4.49 -14.34
N TYR A 100 -14.29 -4.02 -13.07
CA TYR A 100 -13.35 -4.64 -12.14
C TYR A 100 -13.91 -5.92 -11.53
N LYS A 101 -15.22 -5.96 -11.28
CA LYS A 101 -15.91 -7.16 -10.81
C LYS A 101 -15.88 -8.28 -11.84
N ASP A 102 -16.14 -7.95 -13.10
CA ASP A 102 -16.06 -8.90 -14.22
C ASP A 102 -14.63 -9.41 -14.43
N ALA A 103 -13.65 -8.53 -14.32
CA ALA A 103 -12.25 -8.93 -14.37
C ALA A 103 -11.89 -9.88 -13.22
N ALA A 104 -12.32 -9.55 -12.01
CA ALA A 104 -12.05 -10.38 -10.84
C ALA A 104 -12.67 -11.78 -10.98
N ARG A 105 -13.90 -11.89 -11.46
CA ARG A 105 -14.56 -13.20 -11.71
C ARG A 105 -13.82 -14.08 -12.72
N LYS A 106 -13.09 -13.47 -13.66
CA LYS A 106 -12.32 -14.21 -14.67
C LYS A 106 -10.94 -14.65 -14.19
N VAL A 107 -10.33 -13.89 -13.28
CA VAL A 107 -8.91 -14.02 -12.93
C VAL A 107 -8.69 -14.74 -11.61
N PHE A 108 -9.53 -14.49 -10.60
CA PHE A 108 -9.33 -15.05 -9.26
C PHE A 108 -10.17 -16.30 -9.02
N THR A 109 -9.69 -17.17 -8.13
CA THR A 109 -10.49 -18.13 -7.40
C THR A 109 -10.98 -17.50 -6.10
N TRP A 110 -12.10 -18.00 -5.53
CA TRP A 110 -12.82 -17.35 -4.44
C TRP A 110 -13.19 -18.35 -3.35
N SER A 111 -13.18 -17.91 -2.09
CA SER A 111 -13.85 -18.65 -1.01
C SER A 111 -15.36 -18.40 -1.00
N SER A 112 -15.78 -17.20 -1.44
CA SER A 112 -17.18 -16.82 -1.69
C SER A 112 -17.25 -15.75 -2.76
N GLU A 113 -18.27 -15.83 -3.63
CA GLU A 113 -18.54 -14.82 -4.65
C GLU A 113 -19.61 -13.80 -4.23
N THR A 114 -20.38 -14.11 -3.20
CA THR A 114 -21.48 -13.25 -2.75
C THR A 114 -21.61 -13.26 -1.22
N PRO A 115 -21.12 -12.24 -0.53
CA PRO A 115 -20.19 -11.22 -1.01
C PRO A 115 -18.81 -11.83 -1.29
N PRO A 116 -18.00 -11.20 -2.15
CA PRO A 116 -16.72 -11.76 -2.55
C PRO A 116 -15.68 -11.63 -1.42
N TYR A 117 -15.06 -12.77 -1.05
CA TYR A 117 -13.88 -12.80 -0.19
C TYR A 117 -13.05 -14.07 -0.44
N GLY A 118 -11.84 -14.10 0.07
CA GLY A 118 -10.92 -15.21 -0.12
C GLY A 118 -10.41 -15.28 -1.56
N LEU A 119 -10.11 -14.13 -2.17
CA LEU A 119 -9.59 -14.03 -3.52
C LEU A 119 -8.16 -14.57 -3.55
N ARG A 120 -7.87 -15.39 -4.56
CA ARG A 120 -6.54 -15.93 -4.79
C ARG A 120 -6.15 -15.80 -6.24
N LEU A 121 -4.94 -15.29 -6.47
CA LEU A 121 -4.30 -15.31 -7.77
C LEU A 121 -3.49 -16.59 -7.90
N GLU A 122 -3.90 -17.48 -8.83
CA GLU A 122 -3.27 -18.78 -9.07
C GLU A 122 -2.69 -18.90 -10.48
N ILE A 123 -2.72 -17.81 -11.24
CA ILE A 123 -2.29 -17.75 -12.65
C ILE A 123 -1.28 -16.62 -12.85
N GLY A 124 -0.41 -16.79 -13.86
CA GLY A 124 0.59 -15.77 -14.23
C GLY A 124 0.07 -14.75 -15.26
N ALA A 125 0.91 -13.76 -15.56
CA ALA A 125 0.59 -12.59 -16.37
C ALA A 125 -0.01 -12.92 -17.75
N GLU A 126 0.52 -13.94 -18.44
CA GLU A 126 0.02 -14.36 -19.75
C GLU A 126 -1.42 -14.83 -19.67
N GLU A 127 -1.74 -15.66 -18.67
CA GLU A 127 -3.08 -16.19 -18.50
C GLU A 127 -4.05 -15.13 -17.99
N ILE A 128 -3.60 -14.17 -17.14
CA ILE A 128 -4.39 -13.01 -16.73
C ILE A 128 -4.86 -12.24 -17.97
N ALA A 129 -3.92 -11.85 -18.84
CA ALA A 129 -4.22 -11.11 -20.06
C ALA A 129 -5.16 -11.88 -20.99
N SER A 130 -4.89 -13.18 -21.18
CA SER A 130 -5.72 -14.08 -22.00
C SER A 130 -7.16 -14.19 -21.49
N ARG A 131 -7.38 -14.41 -20.18
CA ARG A 131 -8.73 -14.52 -19.59
C ARG A 131 -9.51 -13.20 -19.66
N LEU A 132 -8.80 -12.08 -19.60
CA LEU A 132 -9.40 -10.77 -19.74
C LEU A 132 -9.68 -10.41 -21.19
N GLY A 133 -9.01 -11.06 -22.16
CA GLY A 133 -9.14 -10.74 -23.60
C GLY A 133 -8.52 -9.39 -23.96
N MET A 134 -7.40 -9.01 -23.32
CA MET A 134 -6.71 -7.74 -23.53
C MET A 134 -5.19 -7.90 -23.50
N SER A 135 -4.44 -6.84 -23.84
CA SER A 135 -2.98 -6.84 -23.71
C SER A 135 -2.55 -6.86 -22.22
N LYS A 136 -1.30 -7.27 -21.96
CA LYS A 136 -0.74 -7.22 -20.60
C LYS A 136 -0.68 -5.79 -20.06
N GLU A 137 -0.40 -4.83 -20.93
CA GLU A 137 -0.40 -3.40 -20.60
C GLU A 137 -1.77 -2.92 -20.14
N ASP A 138 -2.82 -3.25 -20.90
CA ASP A 138 -4.19 -2.89 -20.52
C ASP A 138 -4.64 -3.60 -19.24
N ALA A 139 -4.23 -4.86 -19.04
CA ALA A 139 -4.50 -5.62 -17.84
C ALA A 139 -3.78 -5.02 -16.61
N LEU A 140 -2.53 -4.58 -16.77
CA LEU A 140 -1.79 -3.87 -15.72
C LEU A 140 -2.51 -2.56 -15.32
N VAL A 141 -2.91 -1.75 -16.30
CA VAL A 141 -3.67 -0.51 -16.05
C VAL A 141 -4.99 -0.81 -15.35
N LEU A 142 -5.68 -1.88 -15.76
CA LEU A 142 -6.93 -2.33 -15.13
C LEU A 142 -6.73 -2.63 -13.64
N TRP A 143 -5.74 -3.45 -13.29
CA TRP A 143 -5.52 -3.89 -11.90
C TRP A 143 -4.94 -2.78 -11.02
N ASN A 144 -4.04 -1.94 -11.55
CA ASN A 144 -3.56 -0.78 -10.83
C ASN A 144 -4.70 0.19 -10.46
N ARG A 145 -5.62 0.46 -11.39
CA ARG A 145 -6.80 1.29 -11.12
C ARG A 145 -7.85 0.55 -10.28
N GLY A 146 -7.98 -0.76 -10.47
CA GLY A 146 -8.88 -1.61 -9.67
C GLY A 146 -8.51 -1.61 -8.19
N PHE A 147 -7.22 -1.81 -7.90
CA PHE A 147 -6.66 -1.72 -6.55
C PHE A 147 -6.94 -0.35 -5.92
N THR A 148 -6.54 0.74 -6.59
CA THR A 148 -6.76 2.10 -6.09
C THR A 148 -8.24 2.41 -5.84
N GLY A 149 -9.10 1.91 -6.74
CA GLY A 149 -10.55 2.09 -6.61
C GLY A 149 -11.15 1.29 -5.46
N HIS A 150 -10.69 0.07 -5.26
CA HIS A 150 -11.10 -0.78 -4.14
C HIS A 150 -10.67 -0.17 -2.81
N ASP A 151 -9.41 0.24 -2.69
CA ASP A 151 -8.87 0.87 -1.49
C ASP A 151 -9.66 2.13 -1.08
N HIS A 152 -9.94 3.01 -2.05
CA HIS A 152 -10.75 4.19 -1.78
C HIS A 152 -12.17 3.84 -1.29
N GLN A 153 -12.83 2.85 -1.90
CA GLN A 153 -14.18 2.46 -1.48
C GLN A 153 -14.17 1.73 -0.14
N MET A 154 -13.16 0.92 0.13
CA MET A 154 -12.94 0.27 1.42
C MET A 154 -12.90 1.31 2.55
N TRP A 155 -12.05 2.33 2.42
CA TRP A 155 -12.00 3.43 3.38
C TRP A 155 -13.34 4.13 3.54
N ARG A 156 -13.98 4.53 2.42
CA ARG A 156 -15.24 5.27 2.44
C ARG A 156 -16.37 4.50 3.12
N VAL A 157 -16.47 3.19 2.88
CA VAL A 157 -17.50 2.36 3.53
C VAL A 157 -17.25 2.22 5.02
N TRP A 158 -16.01 2.04 5.45
CA TRP A 158 -15.70 2.04 6.88
C TRP A 158 -16.02 3.37 7.56
N GLU A 159 -15.65 4.48 6.91
CA GLU A 159 -15.96 5.82 7.42
C GLU A 159 -17.49 6.04 7.54
N ASP A 160 -18.26 5.61 6.52
CA ASP A 160 -19.71 5.72 6.49
C ASP A 160 -20.39 4.83 7.54
N PHE A 161 -19.88 3.62 7.78
CA PHE A 161 -20.50 2.65 8.70
C PHE A 161 -20.11 2.84 10.16
N TYR A 162 -18.84 3.19 10.41
CA TYR A 162 -18.27 3.14 11.75
C TYR A 162 -17.64 4.46 12.20
N GLY A 163 -17.54 5.44 11.31
CA GLY A 163 -16.84 6.70 11.56
C GLY A 163 -15.33 6.63 11.32
N ALA A 164 -14.70 7.78 11.16
CA ALA A 164 -13.31 7.89 10.73
C ALA A 164 -12.32 7.18 11.68
N ARG A 165 -12.53 7.26 13.02
CA ARG A 165 -11.61 6.66 13.99
C ARG A 165 -11.58 5.13 13.89
N GLU A 166 -12.73 4.49 13.88
CA GLU A 166 -12.81 3.04 13.81
C GLU A 166 -12.42 2.52 12.42
N GLY A 167 -12.80 3.27 11.36
CA GLY A 167 -12.32 3.03 10.01
C GLY A 167 -10.79 3.06 9.94
N LEU A 168 -10.14 4.01 10.62
CA LEU A 168 -8.69 4.14 10.65
C LEU A 168 -7.99 2.95 11.33
N ILE A 169 -8.58 2.38 12.38
CA ILE A 169 -8.06 1.17 13.03
C ILE A 169 -8.03 0.02 12.01
N MET A 170 -9.16 -0.23 11.36
CA MET A 170 -9.27 -1.30 10.36
C MET A 170 -8.38 -1.06 9.15
N TYR A 171 -8.30 0.18 8.68
CA TYR A 171 -7.46 0.56 7.56
C TYR A 171 -5.96 0.42 7.87
N SER A 172 -5.53 0.80 9.08
CA SER A 172 -4.16 0.57 9.55
C SER A 172 -3.82 -0.92 9.57
N ARG A 173 -4.75 -1.78 9.99
CA ARG A 173 -4.58 -3.24 9.97
C ARG A 173 -4.37 -3.79 8.55
N VAL A 174 -5.07 -3.25 7.56
CA VAL A 174 -4.86 -3.63 6.15
C VAL A 174 -3.44 -3.27 5.70
N TRP A 175 -2.97 -2.08 6.02
CA TRP A 175 -1.61 -1.65 5.63
C TRP A 175 -0.49 -2.44 6.34
N GLU A 176 -0.70 -2.84 7.60
CA GLU A 176 0.17 -3.84 8.23
C GLU A 176 0.19 -5.16 7.45
N GLY A 177 -0.98 -5.62 7.05
CA GLY A 177 -1.13 -6.83 6.24
C GLY A 177 -0.39 -6.75 4.92
N PHE A 178 -0.36 -5.60 4.26
CA PHE A 178 0.46 -5.38 3.07
C PHE A 178 1.96 -5.48 3.36
N ALA A 179 2.44 -4.86 4.44
CA ALA A 179 3.85 -4.95 4.82
C ALA A 179 4.29 -6.41 5.00
N LEU A 180 3.43 -7.25 5.57
CA LEU A 180 3.72 -8.65 5.85
C LEU A 180 3.45 -9.56 4.64
N GLY A 181 2.38 -9.30 3.88
CA GLY A 181 1.95 -10.14 2.75
C GLY A 181 2.91 -10.13 1.57
N PHE A 182 3.64 -9.03 1.37
CA PHE A 182 4.67 -8.93 0.34
C PHE A 182 6.07 -9.31 0.82
N LEU A 183 6.30 -9.47 2.13
CA LEU A 183 7.65 -9.61 2.68
C LEU A 183 8.44 -10.78 2.10
N ASP A 184 7.83 -11.97 2.01
CA ASP A 184 8.52 -13.16 1.49
C ASP A 184 8.85 -13.03 -0.01
N VAL A 185 7.93 -12.41 -0.78
CA VAL A 185 8.15 -12.13 -2.21
C VAL A 185 9.31 -11.17 -2.39
N ILE A 186 9.36 -10.11 -1.58
CA ILE A 186 10.43 -9.11 -1.64
C ILE A 186 11.76 -9.68 -1.17
N LYS A 187 11.79 -10.46 -0.08
CA LYS A 187 12.99 -11.18 0.36
C LYS A 187 13.56 -12.06 -0.77
N ALA A 188 12.71 -12.82 -1.43
CA ALA A 188 13.11 -13.63 -2.57
C ALA A 188 13.66 -12.78 -3.73
N ALA A 189 13.01 -11.65 -4.03
CA ALA A 189 13.44 -10.74 -5.09
C ALA A 189 14.81 -10.10 -4.83
N VAL A 190 15.11 -9.74 -3.58
CA VAL A 190 16.43 -9.19 -3.20
C VAL A 190 17.47 -10.27 -2.91
N GLY A 191 17.06 -11.55 -2.83
CA GLY A 191 17.95 -12.68 -2.52
C GLY A 191 18.49 -12.66 -1.10
N MET A 192 17.73 -12.15 -0.12
CA MET A 192 18.15 -11.96 1.25
C MET A 192 17.13 -12.48 2.24
N GLU A 193 17.58 -13.22 3.26
CA GLU A 193 16.73 -13.68 4.36
C GLU A 193 16.87 -12.83 5.62
N GLU A 194 18.07 -12.30 5.86
CA GLU A 194 18.39 -11.48 7.03
C GLU A 194 18.78 -10.06 6.63
N PHE A 195 18.37 -9.10 7.43
CA PHE A 195 18.63 -7.67 7.25
C PHE A 195 19.24 -7.11 8.53
N LYS A 196 20.37 -6.40 8.47
CA LYS A 196 21.12 -5.93 9.65
C LYS A 196 21.65 -4.50 9.51
N THR A 197 21.81 -4.05 8.28
CA THR A 197 22.49 -2.80 7.95
C THR A 197 21.55 -1.82 7.23
N THR A 198 21.96 -0.58 7.12
CA THR A 198 21.27 0.42 6.30
C THR A 198 21.30 0.09 4.81
N ASP A 199 22.36 -0.61 4.33
CA ASP A 199 22.41 -1.11 2.95
C ASP A 199 21.33 -2.17 2.69
N ASP A 200 21.14 -3.10 3.63
CA ASP A 200 20.09 -4.10 3.52
C ASP A 200 18.70 -3.44 3.50
N LEU A 201 18.49 -2.42 4.35
CA LEU A 201 17.25 -1.66 4.39
C LEU A 201 17.03 -0.85 3.09
N ALA A 202 18.08 -0.28 2.50
CA ALA A 202 17.99 0.43 1.23
C ALA A 202 17.52 -0.51 0.11
N ARG A 203 18.09 -1.72 0.02
CA ARG A 203 17.70 -2.73 -0.96
C ARG A 203 16.25 -3.17 -0.76
N LEU A 204 15.86 -3.47 0.49
CA LEU A 204 14.50 -3.87 0.83
C LEU A 204 13.51 -2.77 0.49
N ASN A 205 13.77 -1.54 0.95
CA ASN A 205 12.90 -0.39 0.73
C ASN A 205 12.71 -0.12 -0.77
N ARG A 206 13.79 -0.16 -1.55
CA ARG A 206 13.74 -0.01 -2.99
C ARG A 206 12.88 -1.09 -3.62
N ALA A 207 13.11 -2.37 -3.28
CA ALA A 207 12.35 -3.48 -3.85
C ALA A 207 10.84 -3.37 -3.56
N TYR A 208 10.44 -2.97 -2.35
CA TYR A 208 9.03 -2.75 -2.02
C TYR A 208 8.37 -1.69 -2.90
N TRP A 209 9.03 -0.54 -3.04
CA TRP A 209 8.41 0.60 -3.73
C TRP A 209 8.53 0.49 -5.24
N GLU A 210 9.65 -0.02 -5.76
CA GLU A 210 9.79 -0.26 -7.19
C GLU A 210 8.84 -1.37 -7.68
N ALA A 211 8.51 -2.36 -6.84
CA ALA A 211 7.53 -3.40 -7.18
C ALA A 211 6.15 -2.85 -7.56
N ILE A 212 5.79 -1.69 -7.05
CA ILE A 212 4.54 -0.98 -7.39
C ILE A 212 4.76 0.21 -8.33
N GLY A 213 5.96 0.34 -8.91
CA GLY A 213 6.29 1.38 -9.90
C GLY A 213 6.66 2.74 -9.30
N CYS A 214 7.01 2.81 -8.03
CA CYS A 214 7.54 4.04 -7.43
C CYS A 214 9.01 4.24 -7.80
N GLU A 215 9.40 5.48 -8.12
CA GLU A 215 10.81 5.86 -8.25
C GLU A 215 11.39 6.13 -6.86
N VAL A 216 12.37 5.35 -6.46
CA VAL A 216 13.06 5.47 -5.17
C VAL A 216 14.48 5.99 -5.37
N GLU A 217 14.92 6.87 -4.49
CA GLU A 217 16.30 7.34 -4.43
C GLU A 217 16.77 7.39 -2.98
N ASP A 218 17.92 6.79 -2.70
CA ASP A 218 18.60 6.91 -1.41
C ASP A 218 19.44 8.18 -1.45
N VAL A 219 19.02 9.19 -0.71
CA VAL A 219 19.67 10.53 -0.71
C VAL A 219 20.72 10.69 0.37
N GLU A 220 20.67 9.83 1.38
CA GLU A 220 21.66 9.72 2.44
C GLU A 220 21.75 8.27 2.89
N GLN A 221 22.98 7.74 2.95
CA GLN A 221 23.22 6.39 3.47
C GLN A 221 24.55 6.37 4.23
N THR A 222 24.45 6.10 5.51
CA THR A 222 25.59 5.91 6.42
C THR A 222 25.37 4.62 7.21
N GLU A 223 26.30 4.23 8.08
CA GLU A 223 26.13 3.07 8.96
C GLU A 223 24.90 3.20 9.88
N ASP A 224 24.61 4.42 10.33
CA ASP A 224 23.57 4.69 11.32
C ASP A 224 22.30 5.29 10.74
N ARG A 225 22.30 5.72 9.48
CA ARG A 225 21.19 6.47 8.90
C ARG A 225 21.00 6.16 7.42
N LEU A 226 19.74 5.94 7.04
CA LEU A 226 19.29 5.88 5.67
C LEU A 226 18.15 6.90 5.48
N VAL A 227 18.25 7.73 4.46
CA VAL A 227 17.16 8.57 4.00
C VAL A 227 16.83 8.21 2.57
N ALA A 228 15.61 7.72 2.35
CA ALA A 228 15.10 7.37 1.05
C ALA A 228 13.92 8.28 0.67
N ILE A 229 13.87 8.69 -0.58
CA ILE A 229 12.77 9.48 -1.12
C ILE A 229 12.02 8.72 -2.22
N ILE A 230 10.71 8.89 -2.27
CA ILE A 230 9.84 8.39 -3.32
C ILE A 230 9.37 9.57 -4.14
N LYS A 231 9.76 9.60 -5.42
CA LYS A 231 9.46 10.70 -6.35
C LYS A 231 8.13 10.56 -7.07
N THR A 232 7.69 9.32 -7.30
CA THR A 232 6.43 8.99 -7.98
C THR A 232 5.67 7.94 -7.20
N CYS A 233 4.36 7.98 -7.27
CA CYS A 233 3.50 6.99 -6.60
C CYS A 233 2.29 6.67 -7.47
N PRO A 234 2.35 5.57 -8.24
CA PRO A 234 1.25 5.16 -9.12
C PRO A 234 -0.09 5.01 -8.40
N TYR A 235 -0.06 4.59 -7.16
CA TYR A 235 -1.25 4.48 -6.31
C TYR A 235 -1.93 5.84 -6.08
N PHE A 236 -1.18 6.80 -5.52
CA PHE A 236 -1.76 8.12 -5.19
C PHE A 236 -2.13 8.92 -6.45
N ASP A 237 -1.28 8.89 -7.45
CA ASP A 237 -1.52 9.59 -8.71
C ASP A 237 -2.77 9.04 -9.44
N ASN A 238 -3.04 7.72 -9.36
CA ASN A 238 -4.29 7.13 -9.82
C ASN A 238 -5.50 7.54 -8.99
N MET A 239 -5.36 7.62 -7.67
CA MET A 239 -6.45 8.07 -6.80
C MET A 239 -6.91 9.48 -7.18
N VAL A 240 -5.95 10.37 -7.43
CA VAL A 240 -6.24 11.73 -7.92
C VAL A 240 -6.91 11.72 -9.30
N ASP A 241 -6.44 10.88 -10.22
CA ASP A 241 -7.04 10.77 -11.55
C ASP A 241 -8.48 10.22 -11.51
N MET A 242 -8.75 9.28 -10.63
CA MET A 242 -10.05 8.62 -10.52
C MET A 242 -11.10 9.44 -9.75
N TYR A 243 -10.70 10.11 -8.68
CA TYR A 243 -11.62 10.73 -7.72
C TYR A 243 -11.43 12.25 -7.59
N GLY A 244 -10.39 12.80 -8.18
CA GLY A 244 -10.02 14.21 -8.05
C GLY A 244 -9.14 14.48 -6.83
N LYS A 245 -8.42 15.61 -6.91
CA LYS A 245 -7.43 16.00 -5.91
C LYS A 245 -8.03 16.18 -4.51
N GLU A 246 -9.21 16.77 -4.42
CA GLU A 246 -9.85 17.06 -3.14
C GLU A 246 -10.20 15.78 -2.39
N ALA A 247 -10.88 14.84 -3.05
CA ALA A 247 -11.28 13.56 -2.45
C ALA A 247 -10.06 12.71 -2.06
N ALA A 248 -9.04 12.64 -2.92
CA ALA A 248 -7.80 11.92 -2.62
C ALA A 248 -7.07 12.55 -1.43
N SER A 249 -6.96 13.87 -1.38
CA SER A 249 -6.29 14.58 -0.28
C SER A 249 -7.06 14.48 1.03
N GLU A 250 -8.38 14.51 1.00
CA GLU A 250 -9.22 14.34 2.19
C GLU A 250 -9.01 12.98 2.84
N MET A 251 -9.02 11.91 2.05
CA MET A 251 -8.73 10.58 2.52
C MET A 251 -7.31 10.49 3.11
N MET A 252 -6.30 10.98 2.37
CA MET A 252 -4.90 10.90 2.80
C MET A 252 -4.65 11.67 4.11
N LYS A 253 -5.26 12.84 4.30
CA LYS A 253 -5.16 13.58 5.56
C LYS A 253 -5.61 12.77 6.77
N LYS A 254 -6.62 11.92 6.58
CA LYS A 254 -7.19 11.10 7.65
C LYS A 254 -6.40 9.81 7.88
N THR A 255 -5.69 9.32 6.88
CA THR A 255 -5.19 7.94 6.88
C THR A 255 -3.67 7.81 6.84
N ILE A 256 -2.95 8.62 6.05
CA ILE A 256 -1.57 8.32 5.66
C ILE A 256 -0.56 8.28 6.81
N GLY A 257 -0.68 9.17 7.80
CA GLY A 257 0.24 9.20 8.93
C GLY A 257 0.16 7.93 9.77
N PRO A 258 -1.01 7.58 10.34
CA PRO A 258 -1.18 6.36 11.13
C PRO A 258 -0.93 5.08 10.33
N THR A 259 -1.39 5.01 9.08
CA THR A 259 -1.19 3.81 8.26
C THR A 259 0.28 3.60 7.92
N SER A 260 1.02 4.66 7.58
CA SER A 260 2.45 4.60 7.34
C SER A 260 3.22 4.15 8.60
N ALA A 261 2.91 4.73 9.76
CA ALA A 261 3.54 4.36 11.02
C ALA A 261 3.36 2.86 11.34
N ASN A 262 2.13 2.36 11.23
CA ASN A 262 1.83 0.95 11.52
C ASN A 262 2.43 0.01 10.45
N TYR A 263 2.42 0.41 9.18
CA TYR A 263 3.09 -0.33 8.09
C TYR A 263 4.57 -0.56 8.40
N TYR A 264 5.32 0.52 8.69
CA TYR A 264 6.75 0.41 8.98
C TYR A 264 7.04 -0.31 10.29
N GLN A 265 6.22 -0.12 11.32
CA GLN A 265 6.37 -0.86 12.57
C GLN A 265 6.21 -2.37 12.35
N ALA A 266 5.19 -2.80 11.62
CA ALA A 266 4.97 -4.20 11.30
C ALA A 266 6.12 -4.78 10.49
N LEU A 267 6.57 -4.07 9.46
CA LEU A 267 7.70 -4.47 8.63
C LEU A 267 8.97 -4.64 9.47
N MET A 268 9.33 -3.65 10.28
CA MET A 268 10.56 -3.67 11.09
C MET A 268 10.52 -4.76 12.16
N LYS A 269 9.35 -5.03 12.77
CA LYS A 269 9.18 -6.14 13.70
C LYS A 269 9.35 -7.49 13.00
N ALA A 270 8.74 -7.68 11.84
CA ALA A 270 8.87 -8.92 11.07
C ALA A 270 10.31 -9.21 10.61
N LEU A 271 11.10 -8.16 10.41
CA LEU A 271 12.52 -8.25 10.07
C LEU A 271 13.43 -8.44 11.32
N GLY A 272 12.90 -8.34 12.55
CA GLY A 272 13.68 -8.33 13.77
C GLY A 272 14.52 -7.05 13.98
N LEU A 273 14.16 -5.97 13.31
CA LEU A 273 14.93 -4.71 13.30
C LEU A 273 14.29 -3.59 14.13
N TRP A 274 13.12 -3.82 14.71
CA TRP A 274 12.39 -2.80 15.47
C TRP A 274 13.19 -2.19 16.61
N GLU A 275 13.96 -3.02 17.33
CA GLU A 275 14.81 -2.56 18.44
C GLU A 275 16.14 -1.95 17.97
N THR A 276 16.50 -2.16 16.70
CA THR A 276 17.76 -1.67 16.13
C THR A 276 17.58 -0.33 15.44
N PHE A 277 16.48 -0.14 14.70
CA PHE A 277 16.23 1.07 13.92
C PHE A 277 14.92 1.72 14.31
N PHE A 278 14.96 3.05 14.40
CA PHE A 278 13.77 3.90 14.38
C PHE A 278 13.45 4.25 12.93
N VAL A 279 12.18 4.20 12.56
CA VAL A 279 11.72 4.56 11.21
C VAL A 279 10.61 5.60 11.30
N THR A 280 10.71 6.62 10.49
CA THR A 280 9.66 7.63 10.34
C THR A 280 9.51 8.04 8.89
N GLN A 281 8.31 8.43 8.52
CA GLN A 281 8.03 9.13 7.27
C GLN A 281 7.60 10.54 7.62
N ASP A 282 8.38 11.53 7.22
CA ASP A 282 8.21 12.93 7.64
C ASP A 282 7.84 13.88 6.49
N GLN A 283 7.74 13.36 5.26
CA GLN A 283 7.21 14.05 4.09
C GLN A 283 6.28 13.12 3.31
N PHE A 284 5.17 13.68 2.81
CA PHE A 284 4.15 12.94 2.09
C PHE A 284 3.69 13.71 0.86
N ARG A 285 3.94 13.18 -0.34
CA ARG A 285 3.42 13.74 -1.59
C ARG A 285 1.91 13.93 -1.56
N SER A 286 1.21 13.00 -0.96
CA SER A 286 -0.25 13.03 -0.82
C SER A 286 -0.76 14.20 0.03
N LEU A 287 0.11 14.83 0.79
CA LEU A 287 -0.21 15.97 1.68
C LEU A 287 0.40 17.29 1.21
N GLY A 288 1.11 17.28 0.08
CA GLY A 288 1.62 18.48 -0.57
C GLY A 288 3.13 18.62 -0.59
N ASP A 289 3.87 17.66 -0.04
CA ASP A 289 5.33 17.63 -0.19
C ASP A 289 5.72 17.23 -1.62
N SER A 290 6.92 17.61 -2.06
CA SER A 290 7.44 17.25 -3.38
C SER A 290 7.75 15.76 -3.53
N VAL A 291 8.04 15.09 -2.41
CA VAL A 291 8.38 13.66 -2.31
C VAL A 291 7.74 13.06 -1.08
N CYS A 292 7.67 11.72 -1.02
CA CYS A 292 7.59 11.04 0.28
C CYS A 292 9.03 10.81 0.77
N ARG A 293 9.30 11.05 2.05
CA ARG A 293 10.63 10.85 2.63
C ARG A 293 10.56 9.91 3.82
N MET A 294 11.28 8.80 3.73
CA MET A 294 11.46 7.83 4.80
C MET A 294 12.85 8.01 5.41
N VAL A 295 12.91 8.00 6.74
CA VAL A 295 14.13 8.15 7.51
C VAL A 295 14.26 6.95 8.45
N TYR A 296 15.34 6.21 8.30
CA TYR A 296 15.73 5.11 9.15
C TYR A 296 16.95 5.54 9.94
N VAL A 297 16.89 5.45 11.26
CA VAL A 297 18.02 5.84 12.14
C VAL A 297 18.28 4.71 13.12
N ARG A 298 19.55 4.30 13.24
CA ARG A 298 19.95 3.35 14.29
C ARG A 298 19.63 3.94 15.64
N ARG A 299 18.92 3.21 16.50
CA ARG A 299 18.45 3.75 17.80
C ARG A 299 19.60 4.21 18.70
N SER A 300 20.77 3.55 18.61
CA SER A 300 21.98 3.99 19.33
C SER A 300 22.53 5.37 18.90
N ALA A 301 22.16 5.83 17.71
CA ALA A 301 22.57 7.12 17.16
C ALA A 301 21.52 8.23 17.40
N LEU A 302 20.35 7.91 18.00
CA LEU A 302 19.37 8.91 18.39
C LEU A 302 19.89 9.75 19.56
N PRO A 303 19.62 11.07 19.58
CA PRO A 303 19.93 11.90 20.74
C PRO A 303 19.25 11.33 21.99
N GLN A 304 20.00 11.20 23.10
CA GLN A 304 19.51 10.60 24.35
C GLN A 304 18.37 11.41 25.03
N ASP A 305 18.10 12.63 24.56
CA ASP A 305 17.14 13.58 25.17
C ASP A 305 15.81 13.72 24.41
N THR A 306 15.47 12.87 23.48
CA THR A 306 14.22 13.07 22.68
C THR A 306 12.94 12.67 23.38
N GLY A 307 12.94 12.29 24.66
CA GLY A 307 11.72 12.10 25.47
C GLY A 307 10.67 11.13 24.89
N VAL A 308 11.02 10.37 23.86
CA VAL A 308 10.18 9.31 23.29
C VAL A 308 10.35 8.11 24.19
N GLU A 309 9.60 8.10 25.30
CA GLU A 309 9.41 6.89 26.08
C GLU A 309 8.91 5.77 25.18
N SER A 310 9.58 4.65 25.27
CA SER A 310 9.19 3.38 24.66
C SER A 310 7.81 2.97 25.18
N SER A 311 6.76 3.30 24.45
CA SER A 311 5.40 2.78 24.68
C SER A 311 5.12 1.59 23.78
#